data_051aa2147ce0c9daa49aee414ca11aa9
#
_entry.id   051aa2147ce0c9daa49aee414ca11aa9
#
_cell.length_a   1.000
_cell.length_b   1.000
_cell.length_c   1.000
_cell.angle_alpha   90.00
_cell.angle_beta   90.00
_cell.angle_gamma   90.00
#
_symmetry.space_group_name_H-M   'P 1'
#
loop_
_entity.id
_entity.type
_entity.pdbx_description
1 polymer ?
#
loop_
_entity_poly.entity_id
_entity_poly.type
_entity_poly.pdbx_seq_one_letter_code
_entity_poly.pdbx_strand_id
1 'polypeptide(L)'
;ITRIRDGELIIDGTLYPLDKNFRGRHTLHGGTNGIGTRNWTFVAVAKDEAVLEIRCPDGNMGFPGNLDVRCTYRLSGKGGLSVLFESVTDKPTVCNIAHHSYFNLDDGGETDILSHRMQIFADAYLPTDDDLIPDGRVLPVRGTTHDFSEMRPIRQEANRAQTVYDNTWCLSAARGPMRQAAH
;
A
#
# COMPACT_ATOMS: atom_id res chain seq x y z
N ILE A 1 -2.24 -0.93 -4.73
CA ILE A 1 -2.15 0.20 -3.82
C ILE A 1 -1.47 1.36 -4.55
N THR A 2 -1.65 2.59 -4.13
CA THR A 2 -1.23 3.81 -4.83
C THR A 2 -1.97 4.05 -6.15
N ARG A 3 -1.56 5.09 -6.88
CA ARG A 3 -2.27 5.60 -8.04
C ARG A 3 -1.58 5.20 -9.34
N ILE A 4 -2.36 5.02 -10.41
CA ILE A 4 -1.83 4.88 -11.76
C ILE A 4 -2.21 6.14 -12.54
N ARG A 5 -1.20 6.84 -13.02
CA ARG A 5 -1.34 8.11 -13.74
C ARG A 5 -2.25 7.93 -14.97
N ASP A 6 -3.18 8.88 -15.13
CA ASP A 6 -4.11 8.99 -16.26
C ASP A 6 -4.98 7.74 -16.49
N GLY A 7 -4.98 6.76 -15.55
CA GLY A 7 -5.65 5.48 -15.73
C GLY A 7 -5.09 4.70 -16.92
N GLU A 8 -3.80 4.79 -17.17
CA GLU A 8 -3.12 4.15 -18.29
C GLU A 8 -2.07 3.17 -17.80
N LEU A 9 -2.17 1.93 -18.21
CA LEU A 9 -1.22 0.87 -17.91
C LEU A 9 -0.65 0.31 -19.20
N ILE A 10 0.68 0.31 -19.31
CA ILE A 10 1.37 -0.27 -20.48
C ILE A 10 2.09 -1.54 -20.02
N ILE A 11 1.75 -2.67 -20.65
CA ILE A 11 2.43 -3.96 -20.43
C ILE A 11 2.85 -4.50 -21.80
N ASP A 12 4.13 -4.79 -21.97
CA ASP A 12 4.71 -5.33 -23.21
C ASP A 12 4.31 -4.52 -24.45
N GLY A 13 4.28 -3.19 -24.32
CA GLY A 13 3.90 -2.27 -25.39
C GLY A 13 2.40 -2.14 -25.66
N THR A 14 1.56 -2.88 -24.95
CA THR A 14 0.09 -2.79 -25.09
C THR A 14 -0.46 -1.85 -24.02
N LEU A 15 -1.26 -0.87 -24.47
CA LEU A 15 -1.97 0.06 -23.59
C LEU A 15 -3.28 -0.56 -23.09
N TYR A 16 -3.47 -0.56 -21.78
CA TYR A 16 -4.69 -0.95 -21.08
C TYR A 16 -5.29 0.28 -20.41
N PRO A 17 -6.43 0.82 -20.90
CA PRO A 17 -7.16 1.88 -20.22
C PRO A 17 -7.84 1.31 -18.97
N LEU A 18 -7.58 1.94 -17.82
CA LEU A 18 -8.12 1.52 -16.53
C LEU A 18 -9.26 2.42 -16.08
N ASP A 19 -10.07 1.93 -15.13
CA ASP A 19 -11.09 2.71 -14.47
C ASP A 19 -10.50 3.94 -13.74
N LYS A 20 -11.10 5.13 -13.98
CA LYS A 20 -10.61 6.43 -13.48
C LYS A 20 -11.38 6.89 -12.26
N ASN A 21 -11.21 6.20 -11.15
CA ASN A 21 -11.95 6.43 -9.91
C ASN A 21 -11.35 7.50 -8.99
N PHE A 22 -10.23 8.11 -9.36
CA PHE A 22 -9.59 9.16 -8.57
C PHE A 22 -9.48 10.46 -9.39
N ARG A 23 -10.13 11.54 -8.90
CA ARG A 23 -10.21 12.85 -9.56
C ARG A 23 -10.70 12.81 -11.02
N GLY A 24 -11.44 11.76 -11.40
CA GLY A 24 -11.90 11.54 -12.78
C GLY A 24 -10.79 11.30 -13.80
N ARG A 25 -9.56 11.14 -13.35
CA ARG A 25 -8.37 11.07 -14.22
C ARG A 25 -7.49 9.85 -13.97
N HIS A 26 -7.26 9.48 -12.72
CA HIS A 26 -6.32 8.46 -12.31
C HIS A 26 -7.02 7.22 -11.77
N THR A 27 -6.31 6.08 -11.73
CA THR A 27 -6.78 4.88 -11.05
C THR A 27 -6.20 4.81 -9.66
N LEU A 28 -7.03 4.60 -8.65
CA LEU A 28 -6.64 4.41 -7.26
C LEU A 28 -7.12 3.04 -6.76
N HIS A 29 -6.26 2.31 -6.05
CA HIS A 29 -6.57 1.03 -5.38
C HIS A 29 -7.21 -0.03 -6.28
N GLY A 30 -6.87 -0.04 -7.57
CA GLY A 30 -7.40 -1.02 -8.53
C GLY A 30 -8.76 -0.67 -9.12
N GLY A 31 -9.22 0.59 -8.97
CA GLY A 31 -10.46 1.07 -9.56
C GLY A 31 -11.67 0.97 -8.64
N THR A 32 -12.83 1.41 -9.13
CA THR A 32 -14.09 1.51 -8.38
C THR A 32 -14.54 0.16 -7.80
N ASN A 33 -14.33 -0.92 -8.54
CA ASN A 33 -14.64 -2.29 -8.11
C ASN A 33 -13.37 -3.15 -7.98
N GLY A 34 -12.33 -2.56 -7.35
CA GLY A 34 -11.09 -3.25 -6.99
C GLY A 34 -11.28 -4.25 -5.83
N ILE A 35 -10.25 -5.03 -5.53
CA ILE A 35 -10.29 -6.09 -4.50
C ILE A 35 -10.61 -5.55 -3.09
N GLY A 36 -10.32 -4.28 -2.82
CA GLY A 36 -10.58 -3.65 -1.52
C GLY A 36 -12.05 -3.29 -1.28
N THR A 37 -12.90 -3.27 -2.31
CA THR A 37 -14.32 -2.91 -2.24
C THR A 37 -15.25 -4.11 -2.47
N ARG A 38 -14.69 -5.29 -2.71
CA ARG A 38 -15.44 -6.51 -3.01
C ARG A 38 -15.43 -7.46 -1.83
N ASN A 39 -16.43 -8.35 -1.78
CA ASN A 39 -16.48 -9.40 -0.79
C ASN A 39 -15.49 -10.52 -1.13
N TRP A 40 -14.72 -10.94 -0.15
CA TRP A 40 -13.85 -12.09 -0.21
C TRP A 40 -14.55 -13.32 0.34
N THR A 41 -14.20 -14.48 -0.17
CA THR A 41 -14.72 -15.77 0.31
C THR A 41 -13.80 -16.33 1.38
N PHE A 42 -14.34 -16.68 2.56
CA PHE A 42 -13.60 -17.46 3.54
C PHE A 42 -13.45 -18.90 3.04
N VAL A 43 -12.21 -19.38 2.94
CA VAL A 43 -11.91 -20.76 2.54
C VAL A 43 -11.42 -21.62 3.70
N ALA A 44 -10.89 -21.00 4.74
CA ALA A 44 -10.54 -21.67 6.00
C ALA A 44 -10.60 -20.68 7.16
N VAL A 45 -11.04 -21.16 8.33
CA VAL A 45 -11.04 -20.41 9.59
C VAL A 45 -10.62 -21.36 10.70
N ALA A 46 -9.62 -20.96 11.48
CA ALA A 46 -9.15 -21.64 12.68
C ALA A 46 -9.11 -20.64 13.85
N LYS A 47 -8.65 -21.06 15.02
CA LYS A 47 -8.63 -20.23 16.24
C LYS A 47 -7.82 -18.93 16.05
N ASP A 48 -6.71 -19.01 15.34
CA ASP A 48 -5.72 -17.96 15.18
C ASP A 48 -5.36 -17.68 13.71
N GLU A 49 -6.13 -18.24 12.78
CA GLU A 49 -5.91 -18.09 11.35
C GLU A 49 -7.23 -17.95 10.59
N ALA A 50 -7.24 -17.08 9.59
CA ALA A 50 -8.31 -16.96 8.60
C ALA A 50 -7.70 -16.85 7.20
N VAL A 51 -8.24 -17.64 6.27
CA VAL A 51 -7.82 -17.65 4.86
C VAL A 51 -8.99 -17.20 4.01
N LEU A 52 -8.75 -16.20 3.18
CA LEU A 52 -9.75 -15.63 2.28
C LEU A 52 -9.23 -15.66 0.84
N GLU A 53 -10.14 -15.80 -0.11
CA GLU A 53 -9.82 -15.76 -1.54
C GLU A 53 -10.75 -14.81 -2.28
N ILE A 54 -10.21 -14.23 -3.36
CA ILE A 54 -10.97 -13.46 -4.33
C ILE A 54 -10.39 -13.67 -5.72
N ARG A 55 -11.29 -13.70 -6.72
CA ARG A 55 -10.93 -13.72 -8.14
C ARG A 55 -11.30 -12.40 -8.80
N CYS A 56 -10.35 -11.82 -9.52
CA CYS A 56 -10.56 -10.73 -10.44
C CYS A 56 -10.54 -11.28 -11.87
N PRO A 57 -11.66 -11.26 -12.60
CA PRO A 57 -11.67 -11.72 -13.98
C PRO A 57 -10.87 -10.81 -14.89
N ASP A 58 -10.39 -11.36 -16.02
CA ASP A 58 -9.73 -10.61 -17.09
C ASP A 58 -10.57 -9.40 -17.50
N GLY A 59 -9.94 -8.23 -17.59
CA GLY A 59 -10.59 -6.95 -17.89
C GLY A 59 -11.27 -6.27 -16.69
N ASN A 60 -11.24 -6.83 -15.49
CA ASN A 60 -11.80 -6.15 -14.31
C ASN A 60 -11.09 -4.81 -14.10
N MET A 61 -11.84 -3.71 -14.09
CA MET A 61 -11.34 -2.32 -14.02
C MET A 61 -10.29 -1.97 -15.09
N GLY A 62 -10.25 -2.73 -16.20
CA GLY A 62 -9.31 -2.58 -17.31
C GLY A 62 -8.02 -3.37 -17.16
N PHE A 63 -7.77 -4.04 -16.04
CA PHE A 63 -6.56 -4.83 -15.84
C PHE A 63 -6.61 -6.15 -16.64
N PRO A 64 -5.53 -6.51 -17.35
CA PRO A 64 -5.48 -7.78 -18.09
C PRO A 64 -5.26 -8.98 -17.18
N GLY A 65 -5.75 -10.12 -17.61
CA GLY A 65 -5.57 -11.42 -16.97
C GLY A 65 -6.55 -11.70 -15.82
N ASN A 66 -6.85 -12.98 -15.64
CA ASN A 66 -7.51 -13.45 -14.44
C ASN A 66 -6.50 -13.41 -13.30
N LEU A 67 -6.84 -12.78 -12.19
CA LEU A 67 -6.01 -12.71 -11.00
C LEU A 67 -6.73 -13.38 -9.83
N ASP A 68 -6.20 -14.51 -9.37
CA ASP A 68 -6.66 -15.17 -8.14
C ASP A 68 -5.75 -14.73 -6.99
N VAL A 69 -6.35 -14.25 -5.90
CA VAL A 69 -5.63 -13.78 -4.72
C VAL A 69 -6.09 -14.53 -3.50
N ARG A 70 -5.14 -15.05 -2.74
CA ARG A 70 -5.33 -15.61 -1.40
C ARG A 70 -4.72 -14.67 -0.37
N CYS A 71 -5.45 -14.41 0.70
CA CYS A 71 -4.98 -13.65 1.85
C CYS A 71 -5.08 -14.51 3.11
N THR A 72 -3.97 -14.73 3.79
CA THR A 72 -3.91 -15.45 5.07
C THR A 72 -3.60 -14.47 6.18
N TYR A 73 -4.54 -14.32 7.11
CA TYR A 73 -4.33 -13.65 8.40
C TYR A 73 -3.95 -14.67 9.44
N ARG A 74 -2.88 -14.40 10.21
CA ARG A 74 -2.49 -15.25 11.33
C ARG A 74 -2.11 -14.42 12.54
N LEU A 75 -2.68 -14.77 13.70
CA LEU A 75 -2.30 -14.19 14.98
C LEU A 75 -1.21 -15.04 15.63
N SER A 76 -0.16 -14.39 16.12
CA SER A 76 0.83 -15.06 16.97
C SER A 76 0.43 -14.95 18.44
N GLY A 77 0.80 -15.93 19.26
CA GLY A 77 0.57 -15.91 20.71
C GLY A 77 1.30 -14.79 21.45
N LYS A 78 2.03 -13.93 20.74
CA LYS A 78 2.79 -12.78 21.29
C LYS A 78 2.24 -11.43 20.78
N GLY A 79 0.98 -11.38 20.35
CA GLY A 79 0.33 -10.16 19.86
C GLY A 79 0.72 -9.74 18.46
N GLY A 80 1.38 -10.59 17.67
CA GLY A 80 1.72 -10.30 16.29
C GLY A 80 0.57 -10.67 15.34
N LEU A 81 0.35 -9.84 14.32
CA LEU A 81 -0.51 -10.12 13.19
C LEU A 81 0.37 -10.32 11.94
N SER A 82 0.24 -11.49 11.31
CA SER A 82 0.82 -11.77 10.00
C SER A 82 -0.27 -11.68 8.94
N VAL A 83 0.03 -11.00 7.83
CA VAL A 83 -0.84 -10.94 6.65
C VAL A 83 0.00 -11.35 5.45
N LEU A 84 -0.36 -12.49 4.83
CA LEU A 84 0.31 -13.01 3.66
C LEU A 84 -0.63 -12.92 2.46
N PHE A 85 -0.15 -12.31 1.38
CA PHE A 85 -0.83 -12.31 0.08
C PHE A 85 -0.10 -13.21 -0.90
N GLU A 86 -0.84 -14.11 -1.51
CA GLU A 86 -0.39 -14.98 -2.60
C GLU A 86 -1.27 -14.72 -3.80
N SER A 87 -0.69 -14.61 -4.99
CA SER A 87 -1.48 -14.36 -6.20
C SER A 87 -0.97 -15.14 -7.39
N VAL A 88 -1.89 -15.56 -8.23
CA VAL A 88 -1.63 -16.26 -9.49
C VAL A 88 -2.41 -15.58 -10.61
N THR A 89 -1.81 -15.47 -11.77
CA THR A 89 -2.44 -14.89 -12.97
C THR A 89 -2.12 -15.72 -14.21
N ASP A 90 -3.02 -15.68 -15.19
CA ASP A 90 -2.88 -16.35 -16.49
C ASP A 90 -2.30 -15.44 -17.60
N LYS A 91 -2.14 -14.14 -17.33
CA LYS A 91 -1.53 -13.15 -18.24
C LYS A 91 -0.63 -12.18 -17.49
N PRO A 92 0.34 -11.54 -18.15
CA PRO A 92 1.05 -10.41 -17.56
C PRO A 92 0.08 -9.34 -17.07
N THR A 93 0.22 -8.99 -15.79
CA THR A 93 -0.61 -7.96 -15.14
C THR A 93 0.16 -7.29 -14.00
N VAL A 94 -0.45 -6.29 -13.37
CA VAL A 94 0.12 -5.62 -12.20
C VAL A 94 -0.57 -6.13 -10.94
N CYS A 95 0.25 -6.55 -9.97
CA CYS A 95 -0.22 -6.94 -8.64
C CYS A 95 0.62 -6.22 -7.58
N ASN A 96 0.02 -5.24 -6.90
CA ASN A 96 0.64 -4.49 -5.81
C ASN A 96 -0.40 -4.33 -4.68
N ILE A 97 -0.44 -5.32 -3.80
CA ILE A 97 -1.42 -5.43 -2.72
C ILE A 97 -0.78 -5.03 -1.40
N ALA A 98 -1.52 -4.34 -0.56
CA ALA A 98 -1.15 -4.08 0.82
C ALA A 98 -2.36 -4.18 1.76
N HIS A 99 -2.07 -4.50 3.01
CA HIS A 99 -3.01 -4.36 4.11
C HIS A 99 -3.09 -2.89 4.52
N HIS A 100 -4.23 -2.25 4.30
CA HIS A 100 -4.39 -0.79 4.42
C HIS A 100 -5.13 -0.38 5.70
N SER A 101 -5.00 -1.14 6.77
CA SER A 101 -5.57 -0.75 8.06
C SER A 101 -4.80 0.42 8.67
N TYR A 102 -5.53 1.28 9.35
CA TYR A 102 -4.99 2.35 10.18
C TYR A 102 -5.04 1.92 11.64
N PHE A 103 -3.98 2.18 12.37
CA PHE A 103 -3.87 1.80 13.78
C PHE A 103 -3.69 3.04 14.65
N ASN A 104 -4.44 3.09 15.74
CA ASN A 104 -4.14 3.95 16.88
C ASN A 104 -3.78 3.02 18.05
N LEU A 105 -2.57 3.15 18.58
CA LEU A 105 -2.02 2.29 19.61
C LEU A 105 -2.15 2.88 21.03
N ASP A 106 -2.64 4.12 21.15
CA ASP A 106 -2.73 4.81 22.45
C ASP A 106 -4.10 4.59 23.12
N ASP A 107 -5.19 4.95 22.45
CA ASP A 107 -6.50 5.13 23.10
C ASP A 107 -7.67 4.51 22.30
N GLY A 108 -7.38 3.64 21.37
CA GLY A 108 -8.41 2.99 20.55
C GLY A 108 -9.04 3.90 19.49
N GLY A 109 -8.45 5.06 19.21
CA GLY A 109 -8.89 5.98 18.16
C GLY A 109 -9.70 7.18 18.66
N GLU A 110 -9.65 7.50 19.95
CA GLU A 110 -10.30 8.68 20.52
C GLU A 110 -9.56 9.98 20.15
N THR A 111 -8.22 9.93 20.06
CA THR A 111 -7.40 11.07 19.63
C THR A 111 -6.67 10.81 18.32
N ASP A 112 -5.91 11.81 17.84
CA ASP A 112 -5.05 11.65 16.68
C ASP A 112 -3.81 10.78 16.98
N ILE A 113 -3.09 10.36 15.93
CA ILE A 113 -1.87 9.54 16.06
C ILE A 113 -0.58 10.38 16.04
N LEU A 114 -0.66 11.69 16.11
CA LEU A 114 0.50 12.57 15.90
C LEU A 114 1.55 12.46 17.01
N SER A 115 1.14 11.99 18.20
CA SER A 115 2.03 11.68 19.33
C SER A 115 2.76 10.35 19.19
N HIS A 116 2.25 9.42 18.35
CA HIS A 116 2.93 8.14 18.11
C HIS A 116 4.33 8.38 17.60
N ARG A 117 5.26 7.57 18.08
CA ARG A 117 6.65 7.61 17.63
C ARG A 117 6.85 6.56 16.56
N MET A 118 7.59 6.92 15.52
CA MET A 118 7.87 6.07 14.38
C MET A 118 9.33 6.15 13.98
N GLN A 119 9.89 5.03 13.57
CA GLN A 119 11.15 4.92 12.87
C GLN A 119 10.93 4.13 11.58
N ILE A 120 11.51 4.57 10.45
CA ILE A 120 11.44 3.89 9.17
C ILE A 120 12.85 3.60 8.69
N PHE A 121 13.17 2.33 8.43
CA PHE A 121 14.51 1.90 8.01
C PHE A 121 14.72 2.11 6.51
N ALA A 122 14.60 3.35 6.08
CA ALA A 122 14.75 3.76 4.69
C ALA A 122 15.55 5.06 4.58
N ASP A 123 16.45 5.13 3.61
CA ASP A 123 17.30 6.30 3.36
C ASP A 123 16.73 7.23 2.29
N ALA A 124 15.69 6.79 1.58
CA ALA A 124 15.09 7.53 0.48
C ALA A 124 13.56 7.36 0.44
N TYR A 125 12.90 8.27 -0.25
CA TYR A 125 11.47 8.25 -0.49
C TYR A 125 11.14 8.71 -1.92
N LEU A 126 9.91 8.43 -2.36
CA LEU A 126 9.38 8.91 -3.62
C LEU A 126 8.57 10.19 -3.39
N PRO A 127 9.02 11.35 -3.88
CA PRO A 127 8.21 12.55 -3.85
C PRO A 127 7.02 12.42 -4.80
N THR A 128 5.92 13.08 -4.47
CA THR A 128 4.68 13.07 -5.24
C THR A 128 4.38 14.47 -5.77
N ASP A 129 3.61 14.51 -6.86
CA ASP A 129 2.98 15.72 -7.36
C ASP A 129 1.68 16.06 -6.57
N ASP A 130 0.96 17.09 -7.00
CA ASP A 130 -0.30 17.54 -6.37
C ASP A 130 -1.43 16.49 -6.48
N ASP A 131 -1.31 15.54 -7.39
CA ASP A 131 -2.21 14.40 -7.52
C ASP A 131 -1.77 13.19 -6.68
N LEU A 132 -0.75 13.37 -5.82
CA LEU A 132 -0.17 12.34 -4.96
C LEU A 132 0.39 11.14 -5.77
N ILE A 133 0.87 11.41 -6.97
CA ILE A 133 1.50 10.42 -7.85
C ILE A 133 3.01 10.64 -7.80
N PRO A 134 3.82 9.59 -7.59
CA PRO A 134 5.27 9.70 -7.65
C PRO A 134 5.72 10.32 -8.98
N ASP A 135 6.61 11.31 -8.89
CA ASP A 135 7.11 12.03 -10.05
C ASP A 135 8.30 11.35 -10.76
N GLY A 136 8.69 10.17 -10.29
CA GLY A 136 9.79 9.37 -10.84
C GLY A 136 11.14 9.62 -10.19
N ARG A 137 11.26 10.60 -9.31
CA ARG A 137 12.49 10.85 -8.56
C ARG A 137 12.57 9.93 -7.34
N VAL A 138 13.80 9.67 -6.90
CA VAL A 138 14.12 9.06 -5.61
C VAL A 138 14.96 10.05 -4.84
N LEU A 139 14.47 10.55 -3.73
CA LEU A 139 15.13 11.59 -2.94
C LEU A 139 15.57 11.04 -1.57
N PRO A 140 16.71 11.51 -1.02
CA PRO A 140 17.12 11.14 0.32
C PRO A 140 16.12 11.72 1.35
N VAL A 141 15.86 10.97 2.41
CA VAL A 141 15.01 11.44 3.52
C VAL A 141 15.71 12.48 4.37
N ARG A 142 17.05 12.41 4.47
CA ARG A 142 17.85 13.23 5.37
C ARG A 142 17.60 14.72 5.17
N GLY A 143 17.30 15.42 6.26
CA GLY A 143 17.03 16.85 6.25
C GLY A 143 15.66 17.26 5.73
N THR A 144 14.75 16.30 5.54
CA THR A 144 13.37 16.55 5.13
C THR A 144 12.38 16.18 6.24
N THR A 145 11.12 16.55 6.07
CA THR A 145 10.04 16.10 6.99
C THR A 145 9.79 14.58 6.93
N HIS A 146 10.29 13.89 5.88
CA HIS A 146 10.19 12.44 5.68
C HIS A 146 11.32 11.66 6.36
N ASP A 147 12.22 12.33 7.07
CA ASP A 147 13.29 11.67 7.82
C ASP A 147 12.78 11.04 9.11
N PHE A 148 12.54 9.73 9.05
CA PHE A 148 12.24 8.86 10.17
C PHE A 148 13.35 7.84 10.42
N SER A 149 14.58 8.13 10.00
CA SER A 149 15.75 7.27 10.27
C SER A 149 16.01 7.07 11.76
N GLU A 150 15.66 8.08 12.57
CA GLU A 150 15.65 8.02 14.03
C GLU A 150 14.22 8.02 14.56
N MET A 151 14.01 7.36 15.71
CA MET A 151 12.70 7.28 16.37
C MET A 151 12.22 8.68 16.79
N ARG A 152 11.12 9.16 16.20
CA ARG A 152 10.54 10.46 16.51
C ARG A 152 9.01 10.46 16.45
N PRO A 153 8.32 11.48 17.03
CA PRO A 153 6.89 11.64 16.84
C PRO A 153 6.52 11.80 15.36
N ILE A 154 5.32 11.33 14.98
CA ILE A 154 4.75 11.56 13.64
C ILE A 154 4.50 13.05 13.43
N ARG A 155 4.13 13.78 14.49
CA ARG A 155 3.94 15.23 14.45
C ARG A 155 5.18 15.92 13.86
N GLN A 156 4.98 16.60 12.76
CA GLN A 156 5.99 17.39 12.09
C GLN A 156 5.31 18.55 11.36
N GLU A 157 5.65 19.74 11.74
CA GLU A 157 5.12 20.93 11.14
C GLU A 157 6.09 21.48 10.08
N ALA A 158 5.58 21.79 8.91
CA ALA A 158 6.27 22.56 7.89
C ALA A 158 5.42 23.79 7.54
N ASN A 159 6.03 24.97 7.55
CA ASN A 159 5.32 26.23 7.26
C ASN A 159 4.05 26.44 8.12
N ARG A 160 4.10 26.05 9.38
CA ARG A 160 2.99 26.12 10.37
C ARG A 160 1.81 25.19 10.09
N ALA A 161 1.98 24.19 9.24
CA ALA A 161 0.98 23.16 8.97
C ALA A 161 1.56 21.78 9.27
N GLN A 162 0.72 20.86 9.80
CA GLN A 162 1.11 19.46 9.98
C GLN A 162 1.41 18.84 8.61
N THR A 163 2.56 18.16 8.50
CA THR A 163 2.89 17.41 7.28
C THR A 163 1.94 16.22 7.12
N VAL A 164 1.34 16.12 5.96
CA VAL A 164 0.53 14.96 5.56
C VAL A 164 1.45 13.98 4.84
N TYR A 165 1.51 12.75 5.33
CA TYR A 165 2.33 11.69 4.77
C TYR A 165 1.46 10.75 3.90
N ASP A 166 1.68 10.79 2.59
CA ASP A 166 1.11 9.84 1.62
C ASP A 166 2.20 9.50 0.58
N ASN A 167 3.33 9.04 1.10
CA ASN A 167 4.54 8.80 0.34
C ASN A 167 5.02 7.36 0.48
N THR A 168 5.83 6.91 -0.46
CA THR A 168 6.50 5.61 -0.42
C THR A 168 7.94 5.80 0.06
N TRP A 169 8.35 5.08 1.11
CA TRP A 169 9.74 4.97 1.54
C TRP A 169 10.43 3.80 0.86
N CYS A 170 11.63 4.05 0.33
CA CYS A 170 12.43 3.06 -0.37
C CYS A 170 13.28 2.29 0.63
N LEU A 171 12.87 1.09 1.00
CA LEU A 171 13.58 0.27 2.00
C LEU A 171 14.90 -0.29 1.46
N SER A 172 15.00 -0.57 0.16
CA SER A 172 16.17 -1.17 -0.47
C SER A 172 16.17 -0.91 -1.98
N ALA A 173 17.35 -0.80 -2.56
CA ALA A 173 17.54 -0.72 -4.02
C ALA A 173 17.42 -2.09 -4.72
N ALA A 174 17.44 -3.19 -3.97
CA ALA A 174 17.42 -4.54 -4.51
C ALA A 174 16.53 -5.45 -3.66
N ARG A 175 16.09 -6.56 -4.27
CA ARG A 175 15.40 -7.63 -3.52
C ARG A 175 16.36 -8.28 -2.53
N GLY A 176 15.87 -8.59 -1.36
CA GLY A 176 16.61 -9.24 -0.30
C GLY A 176 15.69 -10.06 0.62
N PRO A 177 16.24 -10.68 1.66
CA PRO A 177 15.43 -11.37 2.66
C PRO A 177 14.49 -10.38 3.36
N MET A 178 13.40 -10.92 3.91
CA MET A 178 12.46 -10.14 4.71
C MET A 178 13.18 -9.54 5.91
N ARG A 179 12.95 -8.25 6.15
CA ARG A 179 13.54 -7.50 7.27
C ARG A 179 12.50 -6.55 7.87
N GLN A 180 12.79 -6.08 9.07
CA GLN A 180 11.98 -5.02 9.68
C GLN A 180 12.03 -3.76 8.81
N ALA A 181 10.87 -3.21 8.51
CA ALA A 181 10.72 -2.02 7.68
C ALA A 181 10.54 -0.74 8.51
N ALA A 182 9.85 -0.87 9.63
CA ALA A 182 9.57 0.25 10.54
C ALA A 182 9.42 -0.24 11.98
N HIS A 183 9.47 0.70 12.90
CA HIS A 183 9.23 0.51 14.33
C HIS A 183 8.42 1.67 14.88
#